data_6c45bf6d5ea0ddddcb36e8c9f6de267d
#
_entry.id   6c45bf6d5ea0ddddcb36e8c9f6de267d
#
_cell.length_a   1.000
_cell.length_b   1.000
_cell.length_c   1.000
_cell.angle_alpha   90.00
_cell.angle_beta   90.00
_cell.angle_gamma   90.00
#
_symmetry.space_group_name_H-M   'P 1'
#
loop_
_entity.id
_entity.type
_entity.pdbx_description
1 polymer ?
#
loop_
_entity_poly.entity_id
_entity_poly.type
_entity_poly.pdbx_seq_one_letter_code
_entity_poly.pdbx_strand_id
1 'polypeptide(L)'
;MAYIVIIGVILYLLFNLHKEDNVMKGNKQKMSLLKSNLSNQNELIIKERKKIENLQKEINFTQKLLNSKIRDIPSLAKISSDIKLEKDNRLVDYLIRKRRPAFKAAEILGIINKEKQILKQQAKEYQYKCWLYESLVPYLSELDEEDSIADIDNILLNQSHQSHDDNAKNWLTPKEYNNLSDTEKYQLALDRWWSRKRTREEIGSDYERYIGYSYELDGWDVTYNGIQKGLKDQGIDLICQKDDNYLVIQCKNWNTHKVIHEKHINQLFGTTVNFYLSKINESGDFSEFHSLLTGKILTPLFITSTQLSGIAKRVANTLGVHFIENKKFLPYPIIKCNINKSTQEKIYHLPFDQQYDATKISGPEEFYALTVVEAEVAGFRRAKKHYFN
;
A
#
# COMPACT_ATOMS: atom_id res chain seq x y z
N MET A 1 16.92 8.13 94.71
CA MET A 1 15.95 7.34 93.82
C MET A 1 15.83 7.86 92.43
N ALA A 2 15.59 9.14 92.21
CA ALA A 2 15.42 9.69 90.78
C ALA A 2 16.64 9.46 89.86
N TYR A 3 17.86 9.55 90.36
CA TYR A 3 19.07 9.32 89.55
C TYR A 3 19.19 7.89 88.99
N ILE A 4 18.81 6.87 89.75
CA ILE A 4 18.88 5.45 89.34
C ILE A 4 17.85 5.18 88.23
N VAL A 5 16.67 5.81 88.28
CA VAL A 5 15.62 5.65 87.29
C VAL A 5 16.08 6.30 85.97
N ILE A 6 16.69 7.49 86.03
CA ILE A 6 17.21 8.20 84.83
C ILE A 6 18.33 7.41 84.14
N ILE A 7 19.28 6.81 84.92
CA ILE A 7 20.33 5.97 84.38
C ILE A 7 19.72 4.71 83.72
N GLY A 8 18.70 4.09 84.34
CA GLY A 8 18.05 2.93 83.77
C GLY A 8 17.34 3.24 82.47
N VAL A 9 16.72 4.38 82.35
CA VAL A 9 16.03 4.84 81.08
C VAL A 9 17.04 5.13 79.98
N ILE A 10 18.20 5.75 80.32
CA ILE A 10 19.31 6.03 79.40
C ILE A 10 19.92 4.72 78.91
N LEU A 11 20.18 3.76 79.75
CA LEU A 11 20.73 2.45 79.33
C LEU A 11 19.75 1.68 78.47
N TYR A 12 18.46 1.74 78.76
CA TYR A 12 17.40 1.13 77.93
C TYR A 12 17.31 1.76 76.53
N LEU A 13 17.35 3.09 76.45
CA LEU A 13 17.36 3.80 75.15
C LEU A 13 18.65 3.49 74.33
N LEU A 14 19.81 3.45 74.99
CA LEU A 14 21.10 3.09 74.34
C LEU A 14 21.06 1.62 73.84
N PHE A 15 20.45 0.71 74.60
CA PHE A 15 20.29 -0.68 74.19
C PHE A 15 19.37 -0.81 72.98
N ASN A 16 18.25 -0.08 72.94
CA ASN A 16 17.35 -0.07 71.80
C ASN A 16 17.99 0.56 70.55
N LEU A 17 18.72 1.67 70.70
CA LEU A 17 19.47 2.29 69.62
C LEU A 17 20.55 1.33 69.06
N HIS A 18 21.25 0.61 69.91
CA HIS A 18 22.25 -0.38 69.49
C HIS A 18 21.60 -1.57 68.75
N LYS A 19 20.41 -2.01 69.20
CA LYS A 19 19.60 -3.06 68.55
C LYS A 19 19.12 -2.62 67.17
N GLU A 20 18.62 -1.39 67.04
CA GLU A 20 18.19 -0.81 65.75
C GLU A 20 19.39 -0.64 64.79
N ASP A 21 20.56 -0.22 65.29
CA ASP A 21 21.77 -0.08 64.47
C ASP A 21 22.25 -1.42 63.93
N ASN A 22 22.16 -2.48 64.72
CA ASN A 22 22.50 -3.85 64.28
C ASN A 22 21.49 -4.39 63.24
N VAL A 23 20.22 -4.11 63.39
CA VAL A 23 19.17 -4.45 62.40
C VAL A 23 19.40 -3.67 61.11
N MET A 24 19.73 -2.37 61.20
CA MET A 24 20.06 -1.55 60.04
C MET A 24 21.31 -2.03 59.31
N LYS A 25 22.37 -2.43 60.01
CA LYS A 25 23.58 -3.03 59.42
C LYS A 25 23.27 -4.35 58.71
N GLY A 26 22.46 -5.21 59.32
CA GLY A 26 22.00 -6.46 58.70
C GLY A 26 21.18 -6.23 57.44
N ASN A 27 20.30 -5.24 57.47
CA ASN A 27 19.49 -4.86 56.29
C ASN A 27 20.35 -4.25 55.17
N LYS A 28 21.36 -3.43 55.50
CA LYS A 28 22.33 -2.92 54.52
C LYS A 28 23.12 -4.03 53.85
N GLN A 29 23.56 -5.03 54.57
CA GLN A 29 24.27 -6.19 54.03
C GLN A 29 23.37 -7.03 53.12
N LYS A 30 22.12 -7.31 53.53
CA LYS A 30 21.09 -7.95 52.66
C LYS A 30 20.84 -7.17 51.39
N MET A 31 20.71 -5.85 51.50
CA MET A 31 20.46 -4.98 50.34
C MET A 31 21.66 -4.98 49.37
N SER A 32 22.89 -4.99 49.87
CA SER A 32 24.09 -5.08 49.02
C SER A 32 24.18 -6.42 48.28
N LEU A 33 23.84 -7.53 48.97
CA LEU A 33 23.80 -8.87 48.39
C LEU A 33 22.73 -8.99 47.31
N LEU A 34 21.51 -8.43 47.56
CA LEU A 34 20.44 -8.39 46.57
C LEU A 34 20.81 -7.55 45.34
N LYS A 35 21.47 -6.40 45.53
CA LYS A 35 21.96 -5.58 44.41
C LYS A 35 23.01 -6.32 43.57
N SER A 36 23.93 -7.03 44.20
CA SER A 36 24.94 -7.85 43.52
C SER A 36 24.28 -8.98 42.72
N ASN A 37 23.31 -9.70 43.32
CA ASN A 37 22.57 -10.76 42.63
C ASN A 37 21.75 -10.22 41.46
N LEU A 38 21.11 -9.06 41.62
CA LEU A 38 20.35 -8.40 40.57
C LEU A 38 21.26 -7.96 39.40
N SER A 39 22.46 -7.43 39.72
CA SER A 39 23.45 -7.08 38.69
C SER A 39 23.91 -8.30 37.90
N ASN A 40 24.22 -9.42 38.58
CA ASN A 40 24.61 -10.66 37.93
C ASN A 40 23.50 -11.25 37.07
N GLN A 41 22.24 -11.18 37.52
CA GLN A 41 21.09 -11.61 36.71
C GLN A 41 20.90 -10.73 35.48
N ASN A 42 21.05 -9.41 35.62
CA ASN A 42 20.97 -8.49 34.48
C ASN A 42 22.06 -8.76 33.43
N GLU A 43 23.30 -9.06 33.87
CA GLU A 43 24.36 -9.43 32.93
C GLU A 43 24.05 -10.73 32.19
N LEU A 44 23.49 -11.73 32.87
CA LEU A 44 23.03 -12.98 32.24
C LEU A 44 21.92 -12.71 31.22
N ILE A 45 20.95 -11.88 31.57
CA ILE A 45 19.85 -11.50 30.66
C ILE A 45 20.39 -10.79 29.41
N ILE A 46 21.35 -9.88 29.57
CA ILE A 46 21.99 -9.18 28.44
C ILE A 46 22.75 -10.18 27.55
N LYS A 47 23.46 -11.13 28.14
CA LYS A 47 24.15 -12.16 27.37
C LYS A 47 23.22 -13.07 26.61
N GLU A 48 22.11 -13.50 27.20
CA GLU A 48 21.11 -14.32 26.54
C GLU A 48 20.37 -13.55 25.46
N ARG A 49 20.06 -12.26 25.66
CA ARG A 49 19.48 -11.40 24.62
C ARG A 49 20.39 -11.28 23.40
N LYS A 50 21.67 -11.08 23.57
CA LYS A 50 22.65 -11.07 22.47
C LYS A 50 22.70 -12.40 21.73
N LYS A 51 22.63 -13.51 22.47
CA LYS A 51 22.57 -14.84 21.85
C LYS A 51 21.29 -15.06 21.01
N ILE A 52 20.14 -14.65 21.53
CA ILE A 52 18.87 -14.69 20.84
C ILE A 52 18.93 -13.83 19.57
N GLU A 53 19.49 -12.62 19.66
CA GLU A 53 19.59 -11.73 18.49
C GLU A 53 20.50 -12.34 17.40
N ASN A 54 21.61 -12.97 17.77
CA ASN A 54 22.48 -13.65 16.83
C ASN A 54 21.77 -14.87 16.16
N LEU A 55 21.07 -15.66 16.96
CA LEU A 55 20.29 -16.78 16.43
C LEU A 55 19.18 -16.31 15.48
N GLN A 56 18.52 -15.19 15.78
CA GLN A 56 17.53 -14.58 14.89
C GLN A 56 18.15 -14.12 13.57
N LYS A 57 19.36 -13.57 13.60
CA LYS A 57 20.08 -13.19 12.36
C LYS A 57 20.44 -14.44 11.54
N GLU A 58 20.88 -15.51 12.17
CA GLU A 58 21.15 -16.79 11.50
C GLU A 58 19.90 -17.42 10.91
N ILE A 59 18.79 -17.42 11.64
CA ILE A 59 17.51 -17.93 11.16
C ILE A 59 17.04 -17.12 9.92
N ASN A 60 17.10 -15.80 10.00
CA ASN A 60 16.72 -14.94 8.88
C ASN A 60 17.61 -15.14 7.65
N PHE A 61 18.91 -15.30 7.86
CA PHE A 61 19.86 -15.60 6.78
C PHE A 61 19.57 -16.95 6.15
N THR A 62 19.37 -18.00 6.98
CA THR A 62 19.07 -19.35 6.52
C THR A 62 17.71 -19.41 5.80
N GLN A 63 16.73 -18.67 6.28
CA GLN A 63 15.43 -18.54 5.63
C GLN A 63 15.52 -17.87 4.26
N LYS A 64 16.31 -16.79 4.14
CA LYS A 64 16.56 -16.13 2.85
C LYS A 64 17.29 -17.08 1.89
N LEU A 65 18.29 -17.81 2.36
CA LEU A 65 19.01 -18.78 1.55
C LEU A 65 18.11 -19.93 1.12
N LEU A 66 17.24 -20.44 2.01
CA LEU A 66 16.26 -21.49 1.70
C LEU A 66 15.26 -21.00 0.66
N ASN A 67 14.72 -19.78 0.83
CA ASN A 67 13.78 -19.20 -0.11
C ASN A 67 14.41 -18.98 -1.49
N SER A 68 15.68 -18.53 -1.55
CA SER A 68 16.40 -18.42 -2.83
C SER A 68 16.57 -19.79 -3.48
N LYS A 69 16.96 -20.81 -2.71
CA LYS A 69 17.12 -22.19 -3.22
C LYS A 69 15.81 -22.84 -3.65
N ILE A 70 14.72 -22.57 -2.93
CA ILE A 70 13.36 -23.02 -3.31
C ILE A 70 12.92 -22.34 -4.61
N ARG A 71 13.26 -21.07 -4.78
CA ARG A 71 12.99 -20.28 -6.00
C ARG A 71 13.78 -20.82 -7.19
N ASP A 72 15.07 -21.12 -6.97
CA ASP A 72 15.98 -21.57 -8.04
C ASP A 72 15.78 -23.08 -8.39
N ILE A 73 15.20 -23.88 -7.47
CA ILE A 73 15.05 -25.32 -7.64
C ILE A 73 13.62 -25.75 -7.26
N PRO A 74 12.65 -25.64 -8.20
CA PRO A 74 11.24 -25.98 -7.97
C PRO A 74 11.01 -27.41 -7.43
N SER A 75 11.89 -28.36 -7.78
CA SER A 75 11.85 -29.73 -7.27
C SER A 75 12.06 -29.83 -5.76
N LEU A 76 12.91 -28.97 -5.15
CA LEU A 76 13.09 -28.93 -3.70
C LEU A 76 11.86 -28.39 -2.96
N ALA A 77 11.17 -27.43 -3.54
CA ALA A 77 9.90 -26.94 -3.00
C ALA A 77 8.84 -28.02 -2.98
N LYS A 78 8.77 -28.82 -4.05
CA LYS A 78 7.88 -29.99 -4.15
C LYS A 78 8.18 -31.02 -3.07
N ILE A 79 9.43 -31.48 -2.93
CA ILE A 79 9.85 -32.48 -1.95
C ILE A 79 9.57 -32.00 -0.51
N SER A 80 9.93 -30.76 -0.15
CA SER A 80 9.66 -30.20 1.17
C SER A 80 8.18 -30.15 1.53
N SER A 81 7.34 -29.82 0.54
CA SER A 81 5.90 -29.80 0.72
C SER A 81 5.31 -31.22 0.85
N ASP A 82 5.80 -32.18 0.07
CA ASP A 82 5.32 -33.55 0.09
C ASP A 82 5.65 -34.24 1.43
N ILE A 83 6.84 -33.98 2.00
CA ILE A 83 7.22 -34.45 3.34
C ILE A 83 6.30 -33.90 4.44
N LYS A 84 5.99 -32.59 4.40
CA LYS A 84 5.05 -32.00 5.37
C LYS A 84 3.66 -32.59 5.26
N LEU A 85 3.20 -32.82 4.04
CA LEU A 85 1.89 -33.38 3.76
C LEU A 85 1.77 -34.83 4.24
N GLU A 86 2.80 -35.64 4.04
CA GLU A 86 2.83 -36.99 4.51
C GLU A 86 2.83 -37.07 6.05
N LYS A 87 3.53 -36.18 6.73
CA LYS A 87 3.46 -36.06 8.19
C LYS A 87 2.04 -35.75 8.68
N ASP A 88 1.34 -34.82 8.03
CA ASP A 88 -0.04 -34.44 8.38
C ASP A 88 -0.99 -35.61 8.14
N ASN A 89 -0.85 -36.36 7.02
CA ASN A 89 -1.67 -37.54 6.70
C ASN A 89 -1.46 -38.68 7.70
N ARG A 90 -0.22 -38.96 8.09
CA ARG A 90 0.08 -39.99 9.12
C ARG A 90 -0.59 -39.67 10.46
N LEU A 91 -0.63 -38.42 10.85
CA LEU A 91 -1.31 -37.97 12.08
C LEU A 91 -2.83 -38.21 11.99
N VAL A 92 -3.44 -37.89 10.85
CA VAL A 92 -4.88 -38.11 10.60
C VAL A 92 -5.19 -39.60 10.63
N ASP A 93 -4.42 -40.45 9.93
CA ASP A 93 -4.59 -41.90 9.94
C ASP A 93 -4.47 -42.48 11.35
N TYR A 94 -3.54 -42.00 12.15
CA TYR A 94 -3.42 -42.39 13.55
C TYR A 94 -4.66 -42.04 14.36
N LEU A 95 -5.21 -40.82 14.20
CA LEU A 95 -6.43 -40.39 14.89
C LEU A 95 -7.67 -41.18 14.46
N ILE A 96 -7.80 -41.50 13.17
CA ILE A 96 -8.89 -42.32 12.62
C ILE A 96 -8.85 -43.76 13.21
N ARG A 97 -7.66 -44.37 13.27
CA ARG A 97 -7.49 -45.75 13.79
C ARG A 97 -7.77 -45.86 15.30
N LYS A 98 -7.66 -44.74 16.04
CA LYS A 98 -7.80 -44.73 17.50
C LYS A 98 -9.22 -44.91 18.03
N ARG A 99 -10.27 -44.89 17.17
CA ARG A 99 -11.70 -45.17 17.46
C ARG A 99 -12.22 -44.53 18.76
N ARG A 100 -11.86 -43.25 19.05
CA ARG A 100 -12.30 -42.52 20.26
C ARG A 100 -13.25 -41.37 19.86
N PRO A 101 -13.82 -40.59 20.81
CA PRO A 101 -14.79 -39.49 20.53
C PRO A 101 -14.29 -38.44 19.52
N ALA A 102 -12.99 -38.35 19.26
CA ALA A 102 -12.37 -37.51 18.25
C ALA A 102 -12.49 -38.07 16.79
N PHE A 103 -13.14 -39.22 16.57
CA PHE A 103 -13.24 -39.83 15.24
C PHE A 103 -13.87 -38.91 14.19
N LYS A 104 -14.99 -38.24 14.52
CA LYS A 104 -15.65 -37.28 13.63
C LYS A 104 -14.75 -36.07 13.30
N ALA A 105 -14.02 -35.59 14.30
CA ALA A 105 -13.07 -34.47 14.12
C ALA A 105 -11.88 -34.91 13.22
N ALA A 106 -11.40 -36.15 13.38
CA ALA A 106 -10.33 -36.70 12.54
C ALA A 106 -10.78 -36.92 11.07
N GLU A 107 -12.04 -37.29 10.85
CA GLU A 107 -12.62 -37.43 9.52
C GLU A 107 -12.75 -36.08 8.82
N ILE A 108 -13.24 -35.05 9.53
CA ILE A 108 -13.29 -33.65 9.04
C ILE A 108 -11.87 -33.12 8.72
N LEU A 109 -10.90 -33.36 9.61
CA LEU A 109 -9.51 -33.01 9.37
C LEU A 109 -8.92 -33.74 8.15
N GLY A 110 -9.34 -34.98 7.89
CA GLY A 110 -8.95 -35.72 6.70
C GLY A 110 -9.44 -35.06 5.40
N ILE A 111 -10.68 -34.58 5.39
CA ILE A 111 -11.26 -33.87 4.24
C ILE A 111 -10.52 -32.54 4.04
N ILE A 112 -10.37 -31.74 5.11
CA ILE A 112 -9.67 -30.45 5.07
C ILE A 112 -8.22 -30.62 4.61
N ASN A 113 -7.53 -31.68 5.04
CA ASN A 113 -6.17 -31.96 4.57
C ASN A 113 -6.10 -32.32 3.08
N LYS A 114 -7.10 -33.05 2.54
CA LYS A 114 -7.18 -33.32 1.09
C LYS A 114 -7.39 -32.04 0.29
N GLU A 115 -8.30 -31.16 0.73
CA GLU A 115 -8.53 -29.86 0.09
C GLU A 115 -7.26 -28.98 0.17
N LYS A 116 -6.64 -28.92 1.34
CA LYS A 116 -5.35 -28.22 1.53
C LYS A 116 -4.25 -28.79 0.62
N GLN A 117 -4.28 -30.09 0.34
CA GLN A 117 -3.34 -30.74 -0.58
C GLN A 117 -3.54 -30.28 -2.02
N ILE A 118 -4.79 -30.25 -2.48
CA ILE A 118 -5.16 -29.79 -3.81
C ILE A 118 -4.78 -28.31 -4.00
N LEU A 119 -5.14 -27.45 -3.03
CA LEU A 119 -4.81 -26.04 -3.06
C LEU A 119 -3.30 -25.80 -3.06
N LYS A 120 -2.54 -26.57 -2.27
CA LYS A 120 -1.07 -26.49 -2.29
C LYS A 120 -0.46 -26.92 -3.61
N GLN A 121 -1.04 -27.92 -4.26
CA GLN A 121 -0.59 -28.36 -5.59
C GLN A 121 -0.87 -27.27 -6.63
N GLN A 122 -2.06 -26.68 -6.63
CA GLN A 122 -2.40 -25.56 -7.50
C GLN A 122 -1.48 -24.36 -7.26
N ALA A 123 -1.27 -23.98 -5.99
CA ALA A 123 -0.35 -22.90 -5.65
C ALA A 123 1.08 -23.13 -6.18
N LYS A 124 1.57 -24.37 -6.14
CA LYS A 124 2.88 -24.72 -6.73
C LYS A 124 2.91 -24.61 -8.24
N GLU A 125 1.85 -25.04 -8.91
CA GLU A 125 1.74 -24.91 -10.36
C GLU A 125 1.75 -23.43 -10.77
N TYR A 126 1.05 -22.58 -10.01
CA TYR A 126 1.08 -21.13 -10.23
C TYR A 126 2.46 -20.53 -9.92
N GLN A 127 3.09 -20.93 -8.81
CA GLN A 127 4.47 -20.49 -8.50
C GLN A 127 5.45 -20.88 -9.59
N TYR A 128 5.33 -22.11 -10.14
CA TYR A 128 6.17 -22.53 -11.26
C TYR A 128 5.90 -21.70 -12.52
N LYS A 129 4.62 -21.43 -12.84
CA LYS A 129 4.27 -20.57 -13.97
C LYS A 129 4.80 -19.15 -13.78
N CYS A 130 4.65 -18.57 -12.60
CA CYS A 130 5.20 -17.25 -12.27
C CYS A 130 6.73 -17.26 -12.44
N TRP A 131 7.43 -18.24 -11.86
CA TRP A 131 8.87 -18.37 -12.03
C TRP A 131 9.29 -18.51 -13.51
N LEU A 132 8.53 -19.30 -14.30
CA LEU A 132 8.79 -19.42 -15.74
C LEU A 132 8.61 -18.07 -16.46
N TYR A 133 7.53 -17.35 -16.16
CA TYR A 133 7.29 -16.04 -16.73
C TYR A 133 8.34 -15.01 -16.28
N GLU A 134 8.72 -15.01 -15.01
CA GLU A 134 9.81 -14.16 -14.49
C GLU A 134 11.16 -14.45 -15.14
N SER A 135 11.45 -15.72 -15.42
CA SER A 135 12.69 -16.11 -16.12
C SER A 135 12.71 -15.71 -17.58
N LEU A 136 11.53 -15.68 -18.23
CA LEU A 136 11.37 -15.24 -19.62
C LEU A 136 11.29 -13.71 -19.75
N VAL A 137 10.71 -13.07 -18.72
CA VAL A 137 10.51 -11.61 -18.67
C VAL A 137 11.02 -11.10 -17.33
N PRO A 138 12.29 -10.70 -17.21
CA PRO A 138 12.94 -10.35 -15.93
C PRO A 138 12.23 -9.26 -15.12
N TYR A 139 11.38 -8.43 -15.74
CA TYR A 139 10.63 -7.37 -15.04
C TYR A 139 9.44 -7.91 -14.25
N LEU A 140 8.96 -9.14 -14.49
CA LEU A 140 7.84 -9.72 -13.75
C LEU A 140 8.20 -10.05 -12.30
N SER A 141 9.48 -10.33 -12.02
CA SER A 141 9.95 -10.55 -10.64
C SER A 141 9.99 -9.28 -9.81
N GLU A 142 9.82 -8.15 -10.44
CA GLU A 142 9.90 -6.83 -9.85
C GLU A 142 8.53 -6.15 -9.71
N LEU A 143 7.48 -6.76 -10.26
CA LEU A 143 6.10 -6.45 -9.90
C LEU A 143 5.98 -6.86 -8.43
N ASP A 144 5.90 -5.87 -7.56
CA ASP A 144 5.95 -6.06 -6.10
C ASP A 144 4.99 -7.18 -5.68
N GLU A 145 5.49 -8.17 -4.92
CA GLU A 145 4.70 -9.23 -4.28
C GLU A 145 3.61 -8.67 -3.33
N GLU A 146 3.59 -7.37 -3.14
CA GLU A 146 2.65 -6.63 -2.31
C GLU A 146 1.39 -6.18 -3.08
N ASP A 147 1.38 -6.23 -4.42
CA ASP A 147 0.17 -6.03 -5.26
C ASP A 147 -0.59 -7.35 -5.35
N SER A 148 -1.02 -7.85 -4.20
CA SER A 148 -1.49 -9.21 -4.04
C SER A 148 -2.98 -9.36 -4.37
N ILE A 149 -3.32 -10.59 -4.66
CA ILE A 149 -4.61 -11.30 -4.81
C ILE A 149 -5.86 -10.59 -4.21
N ALA A 150 -5.74 -9.83 -3.10
CA ALA A 150 -6.84 -9.05 -2.55
C ALA A 150 -7.30 -7.90 -3.47
N ASP A 151 -6.40 -7.38 -4.30
CA ASP A 151 -6.70 -6.30 -5.23
C ASP A 151 -7.35 -6.84 -6.51
N ILE A 152 -6.98 -8.06 -6.93
CA ILE A 152 -7.61 -8.77 -8.06
C ILE A 152 -9.07 -9.14 -7.73
N ASP A 153 -9.34 -9.60 -6.51
CA ASP A 153 -10.70 -9.90 -6.05
C ASP A 153 -11.56 -8.64 -6.01
N ASN A 154 -11.01 -7.50 -5.61
CA ASN A 154 -11.71 -6.21 -5.61
C ASN A 154 -11.98 -5.70 -7.04
N ILE A 155 -11.06 -5.90 -7.99
CA ILE A 155 -11.25 -5.56 -9.41
C ILE A 155 -12.35 -6.42 -10.02
N LEU A 156 -12.38 -7.71 -9.73
CA LEU A 156 -13.40 -8.64 -10.23
C LEU A 156 -14.77 -8.36 -9.60
N LEU A 157 -14.83 -8.02 -8.31
CA LEU A 157 -16.06 -7.65 -7.61
C LEU A 157 -16.62 -6.30 -8.12
N ASN A 158 -15.76 -5.32 -8.39
CA ASN A 158 -16.19 -4.03 -8.93
C ASN A 158 -16.68 -4.10 -10.39
N GLN A 159 -16.22 -5.07 -11.17
CA GLN A 159 -16.74 -5.32 -12.53
C GLN A 159 -18.14 -5.96 -12.54
N SER A 160 -18.56 -6.64 -11.46
CA SER A 160 -19.86 -7.33 -11.39
C SER A 160 -21.04 -6.43 -10.95
N HIS A 161 -20.79 -5.20 -10.46
CA HIS A 161 -21.82 -4.28 -10.00
C HIS A 161 -22.06 -3.12 -10.97
N GLN A 162 -22.46 -3.42 -12.21
CA GLN A 162 -23.20 -2.47 -13.05
C GLN A 162 -24.64 -2.38 -12.56
N SER A 163 -24.87 -1.84 -11.36
CA SER A 163 -26.22 -1.47 -10.96
C SER A 163 -26.58 -0.13 -11.63
N HIS A 164 -27.78 -0.05 -12.19
CA HIS A 164 -28.35 1.13 -12.84
C HIS A 164 -28.71 2.27 -11.88
N ASP A 165 -28.13 2.30 -10.68
CA ASP A 165 -28.50 3.18 -9.58
C ASP A 165 -27.43 4.27 -9.31
N ASP A 166 -27.86 5.34 -8.62
CA ASP A 166 -26.97 6.41 -8.17
C ASP A 166 -25.86 5.85 -7.28
N ASN A 167 -24.60 6.07 -7.66
CA ASN A 167 -23.42 5.54 -6.96
C ASN A 167 -23.30 6.03 -5.50
N ALA A 168 -23.96 7.12 -5.12
CA ALA A 168 -24.04 7.58 -3.73
C ALA A 168 -24.69 6.54 -2.80
N LYS A 169 -25.58 5.68 -3.34
CA LYS A 169 -26.21 4.58 -2.57
C LYS A 169 -25.19 3.57 -2.01
N ASN A 170 -24.06 3.42 -2.65
CA ASN A 170 -23.01 2.51 -2.18
C ASN A 170 -22.35 3.00 -0.87
N TRP A 171 -22.50 4.28 -0.54
CA TRP A 171 -21.89 4.94 0.60
C TRP A 171 -22.86 5.27 1.72
N LEU A 172 -24.16 5.06 1.52
CA LEU A 172 -25.23 5.45 2.43
C LEU A 172 -26.13 4.25 2.74
N THR A 173 -26.69 4.24 3.95
CA THR A 173 -27.76 3.30 4.26
C THR A 173 -29.03 3.71 3.51
N PRO A 174 -29.98 2.79 3.22
CA PRO A 174 -31.25 3.12 2.58
C PRO A 174 -32.03 4.21 3.31
N LYS A 175 -31.96 4.23 4.64
CA LYS A 175 -32.63 5.23 5.48
C LYS A 175 -32.01 6.63 5.30
N GLU A 176 -30.69 6.73 5.29
CA GLU A 176 -30.00 8.00 5.06
C GLU A 176 -30.25 8.51 3.63
N TYR A 177 -30.17 7.62 2.64
CA TYR A 177 -30.39 7.99 1.24
C TYR A 177 -31.79 8.57 1.00
N ASN A 178 -32.83 8.07 1.70
CA ASN A 178 -34.21 8.51 1.52
C ASN A 178 -34.59 9.73 2.38
N ASN A 179 -33.92 9.97 3.51
CA ASN A 179 -34.31 10.99 4.48
C ASN A 179 -33.47 12.27 4.43
N LEU A 180 -32.27 12.23 3.87
CA LEU A 180 -31.40 13.40 3.73
C LEU A 180 -31.79 14.22 2.49
N SER A 181 -31.59 15.52 2.57
CA SER A 181 -31.62 16.41 1.38
C SER A 181 -30.55 15.98 0.38
N ASP A 182 -30.69 16.35 -0.87
CA ASP A 182 -29.73 15.98 -1.93
C ASP A 182 -28.32 16.46 -1.59
N THR A 183 -28.18 17.69 -1.12
CA THR A 183 -26.91 18.26 -0.70
C THR A 183 -26.24 17.48 0.43
N GLU A 184 -27.00 17.20 1.51
CA GLU A 184 -26.49 16.44 2.67
C GLU A 184 -26.13 15.00 2.27
N LYS A 185 -26.97 14.38 1.45
CA LYS A 185 -26.77 13.03 0.92
C LYS A 185 -25.46 12.89 0.17
N TYR A 186 -25.22 13.76 -0.79
CA TYR A 186 -24.02 13.69 -1.63
C TYR A 186 -22.76 14.11 -0.86
N GLN A 187 -22.88 15.05 0.07
CA GLN A 187 -21.77 15.41 0.95
C GLN A 187 -21.38 14.24 1.86
N LEU A 188 -22.35 13.60 2.54
CA LEU A 188 -22.11 12.47 3.41
C LEU A 188 -21.51 11.26 2.64
N ALA A 189 -21.99 11.00 1.42
CA ALA A 189 -21.44 9.97 0.56
C ALA A 189 -19.97 10.27 0.20
N LEU A 190 -19.64 11.53 -0.12
CA LEU A 190 -18.28 11.97 -0.41
C LEU A 190 -17.36 11.84 0.79
N ASP A 191 -17.81 12.25 1.98
CA ASP A 191 -17.03 12.17 3.22
C ASP A 191 -16.70 10.72 3.58
N ARG A 192 -17.67 9.80 3.42
CA ARG A 192 -17.46 8.38 3.64
C ARG A 192 -16.54 7.76 2.59
N TRP A 193 -16.70 8.15 1.33
CA TRP A 193 -15.79 7.72 0.26
C TRP A 193 -14.36 8.17 0.56
N TRP A 194 -14.18 9.40 1.01
CA TRP A 194 -12.85 9.93 1.33
C TRP A 194 -12.22 9.27 2.57
N SER A 195 -13.01 8.98 3.59
CA SER A 195 -12.55 8.39 4.85
C SER A 195 -12.45 6.86 4.82
N ARG A 196 -12.85 6.19 3.72
CA ARG A 196 -12.78 4.73 3.60
C ARG A 196 -11.34 4.22 3.70
N LYS A 197 -11.19 2.99 4.16
CA LYS A 197 -9.92 2.28 4.01
C LYS A 197 -9.68 2.01 2.52
N ARG A 198 -8.59 2.52 1.98
CA ARG A 198 -8.21 2.40 0.57
C ARG A 198 -7.20 1.28 0.38
N THR A 199 -7.32 0.57 -0.74
CA THR A 199 -6.27 -0.33 -1.22
C THR A 199 -5.07 0.49 -1.72
N ARG A 200 -3.95 -0.17 -1.98
CA ARG A 200 -2.75 0.51 -2.54
C ARG A 200 -3.01 1.05 -3.94
N GLU A 201 -3.76 0.30 -4.76
CA GLU A 201 -4.16 0.74 -6.09
C GLU A 201 -5.04 1.98 -6.03
N GLU A 202 -6.06 1.99 -5.16
CA GLU A 202 -6.89 3.18 -4.96
C GLU A 202 -6.09 4.40 -4.50
N ILE A 203 -5.10 4.20 -3.61
CA ILE A 203 -4.18 5.27 -3.19
C ILE A 203 -3.31 5.73 -4.38
N GLY A 204 -2.89 4.81 -5.25
CA GLY A 204 -2.18 5.10 -6.50
C GLY A 204 -3.03 5.97 -7.42
N SER A 205 -4.25 5.52 -7.72
CA SER A 205 -5.20 6.26 -8.58
C SER A 205 -5.58 7.63 -7.99
N ASP A 206 -5.76 7.73 -6.67
CA ASP A 206 -6.02 9.01 -6.02
C ASP A 206 -4.80 9.95 -6.11
N TYR A 207 -3.58 9.41 -6.09
CA TYR A 207 -2.36 10.18 -6.31
C TYR A 207 -2.23 10.66 -7.76
N GLU A 208 -2.56 9.83 -8.73
CA GLU A 208 -2.63 10.21 -10.14
C GLU A 208 -3.65 11.36 -10.34
N ARG A 209 -4.84 11.26 -9.74
CA ARG A 209 -5.84 12.34 -9.74
C ARG A 209 -5.32 13.62 -9.13
N TYR A 210 -4.60 13.53 -8.01
CA TYR A 210 -3.96 14.70 -7.36
C TYR A 210 -2.91 15.35 -8.25
N ILE A 211 -2.07 14.56 -8.91
CA ILE A 211 -1.09 15.09 -9.85
C ILE A 211 -1.79 15.71 -11.05
N GLY A 212 -2.77 15.01 -11.65
CA GLY A 212 -3.58 15.54 -12.75
C GLY A 212 -4.25 16.86 -12.41
N TYR A 213 -4.88 16.95 -11.24
CA TYR A 213 -5.45 18.20 -10.72
C TYR A 213 -4.43 19.36 -10.72
N SER A 214 -3.18 19.10 -10.30
CA SER A 214 -2.15 20.13 -10.28
C SER A 214 -1.83 20.66 -11.68
N TYR A 215 -1.83 19.80 -12.69
CA TYR A 215 -1.60 20.17 -14.10
C TYR A 215 -2.84 20.83 -14.73
N GLU A 216 -4.04 20.39 -14.40
CA GLU A 216 -5.28 21.05 -14.86
C GLU A 216 -5.37 22.49 -14.34
N LEU A 217 -4.94 22.77 -13.09
CA LEU A 217 -4.85 24.15 -12.56
C LEU A 217 -3.84 25.02 -13.31
N ASP A 218 -2.78 24.42 -13.83
CA ASP A 218 -1.78 25.09 -14.65
C ASP A 218 -2.20 25.23 -16.14
N GLY A 219 -3.44 24.85 -16.45
CA GLY A 219 -4.04 24.98 -17.78
C GLY A 219 -3.64 23.92 -18.77
N TRP A 220 -3.21 22.73 -18.30
CA TRP A 220 -2.98 21.58 -19.14
C TRP A 220 -4.28 20.78 -19.37
N ASP A 221 -4.47 20.27 -20.56
CA ASP A 221 -5.47 19.26 -20.86
C ASP A 221 -4.95 17.90 -20.40
N VAL A 222 -5.54 17.33 -19.35
CA VAL A 222 -5.09 16.10 -18.70
C VAL A 222 -5.98 14.92 -19.10
N THR A 223 -5.33 13.84 -19.55
CA THR A 223 -5.98 12.53 -19.77
C THR A 223 -5.44 11.54 -18.74
N TYR A 224 -6.34 10.96 -17.94
CA TYR A 224 -6.06 9.97 -16.90
C TYR A 224 -5.94 8.57 -17.51
N ASN A 225 -4.82 8.29 -18.17
CA ASN A 225 -4.60 7.09 -18.97
C ASN A 225 -4.53 5.83 -18.12
N GLY A 226 -3.85 5.87 -16.97
CA GLY A 226 -3.73 4.77 -16.01
C GLY A 226 -5.10 4.33 -15.48
N ILE A 227 -5.91 5.26 -15.01
CA ILE A 227 -7.24 4.98 -14.45
C ILE A 227 -8.20 4.47 -15.54
N GLN A 228 -8.15 5.03 -16.75
CA GLN A 228 -9.06 4.65 -17.84
C GLN A 228 -8.71 3.32 -18.50
N LYS A 229 -7.44 2.98 -18.62
CA LYS A 229 -6.97 1.77 -19.33
C LYS A 229 -6.52 0.64 -18.39
N GLY A 230 -6.28 0.95 -17.11
CA GLY A 230 -5.76 -0.01 -16.14
C GLY A 230 -4.48 -0.67 -16.63
N LEU A 231 -4.36 -1.98 -16.52
CA LEU A 231 -3.16 -2.74 -16.93
C LEU A 231 -2.75 -2.58 -18.41
N LYS A 232 -3.58 -1.96 -19.24
CA LYS A 232 -3.26 -1.67 -20.66
C LYS A 232 -2.61 -0.31 -20.88
N ASP A 233 -2.36 0.44 -19.80
CA ASP A 233 -1.77 1.79 -19.85
C ASP A 233 -0.30 1.81 -20.25
N GLN A 234 0.37 0.65 -20.24
CA GLN A 234 1.79 0.47 -20.54
C GLN A 234 2.71 1.29 -19.58
N GLY A 235 2.20 1.69 -18.41
CA GLY A 235 2.93 2.51 -17.44
C GLY A 235 2.92 4.02 -17.74
N ILE A 236 1.95 4.50 -18.51
CA ILE A 236 1.64 5.92 -18.66
C ILE A 236 0.41 6.23 -17.83
N ASP A 237 0.59 6.92 -16.73
CA ASP A 237 -0.52 7.24 -15.83
C ASP A 237 -1.30 8.47 -16.33
N LEU A 238 -0.59 9.54 -16.72
CA LEU A 238 -1.20 10.76 -17.24
C LEU A 238 -0.57 11.18 -18.56
N ILE A 239 -1.39 11.73 -19.45
CA ILE A 239 -0.95 12.45 -20.63
C ILE A 239 -1.46 13.86 -20.50
N CYS A 240 -0.57 14.85 -20.43
CA CYS A 240 -0.92 16.25 -20.36
C CYS A 240 -0.53 16.93 -21.66
N GLN A 241 -1.46 17.68 -22.25
CA GLN A 241 -1.26 18.45 -23.47
C GLN A 241 -1.53 19.94 -23.20
N LYS A 242 -0.62 20.79 -23.67
CA LYS A 242 -0.80 22.25 -23.67
C LYS A 242 -0.17 22.81 -24.93
N ASP A 243 -0.98 23.41 -25.77
CA ASP A 243 -0.60 23.80 -27.13
C ASP A 243 -0.01 22.58 -27.89
N ASP A 244 1.21 22.69 -28.41
CA ASP A 244 1.92 21.61 -29.09
C ASP A 244 2.78 20.75 -28.14
N ASN A 245 2.77 21.03 -26.83
CA ASN A 245 3.62 20.35 -25.87
C ASN A 245 2.87 19.17 -25.21
N TYR A 246 3.59 18.07 -25.02
CA TYR A 246 3.11 16.86 -24.38
C TYR A 246 3.98 16.47 -23.18
N LEU A 247 3.32 16.20 -22.03
CA LEU A 247 3.95 15.51 -20.92
C LEU A 247 3.41 14.09 -20.85
N VAL A 248 4.31 13.12 -20.85
CA VAL A 248 4.00 11.70 -20.61
C VAL A 248 4.45 11.39 -19.19
N ILE A 249 3.48 11.24 -18.28
CA ILE A 249 3.76 11.20 -16.84
C ILE A 249 3.52 9.80 -16.30
N GLN A 250 4.47 9.31 -15.51
CA GLN A 250 4.32 8.17 -14.62
C GLN A 250 4.39 8.63 -13.17
N CYS A 251 3.43 8.18 -12.34
CA CYS A 251 3.28 8.52 -10.94
C CYS A 251 3.59 7.32 -10.04
N LYS A 252 4.35 7.52 -8.96
CA LYS A 252 4.55 6.48 -7.94
C LYS A 252 4.40 7.06 -6.55
N ASN A 253 3.33 6.64 -5.85
CA ASN A 253 3.09 7.00 -4.45
C ASN A 253 3.55 5.87 -3.53
N TRP A 254 4.84 5.87 -3.21
CA TRP A 254 5.45 4.85 -2.35
C TRP A 254 5.77 5.39 -0.96
N ASN A 255 5.92 4.48 0.00
CA ASN A 255 6.39 4.82 1.33
C ASN A 255 7.80 5.44 1.29
N THR A 256 8.07 6.39 2.16
CA THR A 256 9.31 7.19 2.19
C THR A 256 10.60 6.39 2.32
N HIS A 257 10.53 5.14 2.83
CA HIS A 257 11.70 4.25 2.93
C HIS A 257 11.99 3.45 1.65
N LYS A 258 11.09 3.48 0.66
CA LYS A 258 11.29 2.85 -0.64
C LYS A 258 11.97 3.83 -1.60
N VAL A 259 12.87 3.32 -2.41
CA VAL A 259 13.63 4.11 -3.40
C VAL A 259 13.27 3.63 -4.80
N ILE A 260 13.04 4.58 -5.71
CA ILE A 260 12.76 4.30 -7.12
C ILE A 260 14.04 3.88 -7.84
N HIS A 261 14.01 2.75 -8.51
CA HIS A 261 15.12 2.21 -9.29
C HIS A 261 15.00 2.56 -10.78
N GLU A 262 16.10 2.42 -11.51
CA GLU A 262 16.25 2.76 -12.92
C GLU A 262 15.26 2.08 -13.86
N LYS A 263 14.75 0.92 -13.50
CA LYS A 263 13.76 0.17 -14.30
C LYS A 263 12.51 0.99 -14.61
N HIS A 264 12.02 1.76 -13.64
CA HIS A 264 10.84 2.59 -13.82
C HIS A 264 11.11 3.74 -14.79
N ILE A 265 12.33 4.28 -14.77
CA ILE A 265 12.77 5.31 -15.71
C ILE A 265 12.86 4.72 -17.12
N ASN A 266 13.44 3.52 -17.26
CA ASN A 266 13.54 2.81 -18.53
C ASN A 266 12.14 2.47 -19.08
N GLN A 267 11.22 2.05 -18.23
CA GLN A 267 9.83 1.80 -18.59
C GLN A 267 9.17 3.06 -19.15
N LEU A 268 9.23 4.17 -18.42
CA LEU A 268 8.64 5.43 -18.84
C LEU A 268 9.24 5.92 -20.17
N PHE A 269 10.55 5.80 -20.35
CA PHE A 269 11.18 6.16 -21.62
C PHE A 269 10.66 5.30 -22.78
N GLY A 270 10.62 3.97 -22.60
CA GLY A 270 10.11 3.06 -23.63
C GLY A 270 8.64 3.31 -23.97
N THR A 271 7.80 3.59 -22.96
CA THR A 271 6.38 3.92 -23.20
C THR A 271 6.21 5.30 -23.85
N THR A 272 7.11 6.25 -23.59
CA THR A 272 7.12 7.55 -24.29
C THR A 272 7.46 7.36 -25.78
N VAL A 273 8.35 6.44 -26.12
CA VAL A 273 8.62 6.07 -27.52
C VAL A 273 7.35 5.49 -28.16
N ASN A 274 6.68 4.58 -27.48
CA ASN A 274 5.41 4.02 -27.96
C ASN A 274 4.32 5.08 -28.15
N PHE A 275 4.24 6.05 -27.23
CA PHE A 275 3.33 7.18 -27.37
C PHE A 275 3.66 8.02 -28.60
N TYR A 276 4.94 8.34 -28.83
CA TYR A 276 5.39 9.04 -30.01
C TYR A 276 4.95 8.33 -31.30
N LEU A 277 5.26 7.05 -31.44
CA LEU A 277 4.94 6.24 -32.60
C LEU A 277 3.42 6.14 -32.87
N SER A 278 2.63 6.05 -31.79
CA SER A 278 1.17 5.81 -31.92
C SER A 278 0.35 7.08 -32.07
N LYS A 279 0.87 8.26 -31.68
CA LYS A 279 0.08 9.50 -31.56
C LYS A 279 0.67 10.68 -32.32
N ILE A 280 1.99 10.74 -32.50
CA ILE A 280 2.65 11.89 -33.08
C ILE A 280 3.14 11.56 -34.49
N ASN A 281 3.88 10.48 -34.65
CA ASN A 281 4.45 10.09 -35.96
C ASN A 281 4.55 8.56 -36.10
N GLU A 282 3.68 7.96 -36.91
CA GLU A 282 3.68 6.51 -37.18
C GLU A 282 4.91 6.04 -37.96
N SER A 283 5.55 6.91 -38.73
CA SER A 283 6.74 6.56 -39.50
C SER A 283 8.03 6.36 -38.70
N GLY A 284 8.06 6.96 -37.49
CA GLY A 284 9.03 6.67 -36.43
C GLY A 284 10.48 6.95 -36.77
N ASP A 285 10.85 8.21 -36.97
CA ASP A 285 12.27 8.62 -37.10
C ASP A 285 12.84 8.94 -35.69
N PHE A 286 13.94 8.27 -35.32
CA PHE A 286 14.64 8.49 -34.06
C PHE A 286 15.22 9.91 -33.95
N SER A 287 15.68 10.51 -35.04
CA SER A 287 16.19 11.87 -35.04
C SER A 287 15.10 12.90 -34.73
N GLU A 288 13.89 12.69 -35.23
CA GLU A 288 12.72 13.50 -34.93
C GLU A 288 12.30 13.32 -33.49
N PHE A 289 12.18 12.07 -33.00
CA PHE A 289 11.89 11.79 -31.58
C PHE A 289 12.89 12.49 -30.65
N HIS A 290 14.18 12.41 -30.94
CA HIS A 290 15.24 13.08 -30.19
C HIS A 290 15.10 14.61 -30.23
N SER A 291 14.73 15.17 -31.37
CA SER A 291 14.46 16.61 -31.53
C SER A 291 13.29 17.07 -30.69
N LEU A 292 12.20 16.27 -30.64
CA LEU A 292 11.04 16.57 -29.79
C LEU A 292 11.38 16.55 -28.29
N LEU A 293 12.21 15.60 -27.87
CA LEU A 293 12.70 15.52 -26.47
C LEU A 293 13.56 16.74 -26.12
N THR A 294 14.54 17.05 -26.94
CA THR A 294 15.48 18.17 -26.69
C THR A 294 14.80 19.52 -26.78
N GLY A 295 13.81 19.67 -27.67
CA GLY A 295 12.94 20.84 -27.80
C GLY A 295 11.88 20.95 -26.72
N LYS A 296 11.75 19.95 -25.82
CA LYS A 296 10.72 19.84 -24.78
C LYS A 296 9.28 19.88 -25.30
N ILE A 297 9.08 19.53 -26.54
CA ILE A 297 7.74 19.34 -27.14
C ILE A 297 7.11 18.04 -26.60
N LEU A 298 7.93 16.99 -26.48
CA LEU A 298 7.56 15.72 -25.84
C LEU A 298 8.44 15.50 -24.61
N THR A 299 7.87 15.54 -23.41
CA THR A 299 8.62 15.44 -22.16
C THR A 299 8.15 14.22 -21.34
N PRO A 300 8.97 13.16 -21.22
CA PRO A 300 8.73 12.12 -20.24
C PRO A 300 9.03 12.66 -18.82
N LEU A 301 8.07 12.49 -17.91
CA LEU A 301 8.16 13.02 -16.54
C LEU A 301 7.79 11.97 -15.51
N PHE A 302 8.71 11.66 -14.62
CA PHE A 302 8.50 10.73 -13.51
C PHE A 302 8.22 11.50 -12.22
N ILE A 303 7.06 11.27 -11.58
CA ILE A 303 6.67 11.94 -10.34
C ILE A 303 6.53 10.91 -9.23
N THR A 304 7.19 11.14 -8.09
CA THR A 304 7.14 10.22 -6.97
C THR A 304 7.06 10.93 -5.61
N SER A 305 6.37 10.27 -4.66
CA SER A 305 6.32 10.69 -3.25
C SER A 305 7.62 10.40 -2.49
N THR A 306 8.54 9.62 -3.06
CA THR A 306 9.82 9.22 -2.48
C THR A 306 11.00 9.71 -3.31
N GLN A 307 12.17 9.09 -3.17
CA GLN A 307 13.41 9.47 -3.86
C GLN A 307 13.80 8.45 -4.94
N LEU A 308 14.51 8.91 -5.96
CA LEU A 308 15.17 8.07 -6.93
C LEU A 308 16.55 7.63 -6.42
N SER A 309 16.95 6.41 -6.77
CA SER A 309 18.33 5.95 -6.55
C SER A 309 19.32 6.79 -7.36
N GLY A 310 20.59 6.83 -6.93
CA GLY A 310 21.63 7.53 -7.68
C GLY A 310 21.79 7.01 -9.11
N ILE A 311 21.54 5.71 -9.35
CA ILE A 311 21.56 5.11 -10.68
C ILE A 311 20.35 5.60 -11.49
N ALA A 312 19.14 5.57 -10.90
CA ALA A 312 17.93 6.04 -11.58
C ALA A 312 18.04 7.52 -12.03
N LYS A 313 18.62 8.39 -11.20
CA LYS A 313 18.87 9.81 -11.56
C LYS A 313 19.84 9.93 -12.75
N ARG A 314 20.93 9.15 -12.77
CA ARG A 314 21.87 9.17 -13.90
C ARG A 314 21.21 8.68 -15.18
N VAL A 315 20.44 7.58 -15.10
CA VAL A 315 19.69 7.05 -16.24
C VAL A 315 18.67 8.07 -16.75
N ALA A 316 17.90 8.69 -15.86
CA ALA A 316 16.92 9.71 -16.20
C ALA A 316 17.59 10.87 -16.97
N ASN A 317 18.67 11.41 -16.44
CA ASN A 317 19.41 12.50 -17.08
C ASN A 317 19.97 12.09 -18.45
N THR A 318 20.45 10.85 -18.60
CA THR A 318 20.99 10.35 -19.87
C THR A 318 19.91 10.17 -20.93
N LEU A 319 18.71 9.71 -20.51
CA LEU A 319 17.58 9.47 -21.41
C LEU A 319 16.71 10.71 -21.66
N GLY A 320 16.99 11.85 -21.02
CA GLY A 320 16.14 13.05 -21.10
C GLY A 320 14.80 12.89 -20.37
N VAL A 321 14.71 11.98 -19.39
CA VAL A 321 13.54 11.81 -18.54
C VAL A 321 13.62 12.81 -17.40
N HIS A 322 12.65 13.71 -17.30
CA HIS A 322 12.52 14.62 -16.18
C HIS A 322 11.94 13.88 -14.97
N PHE A 323 12.24 14.35 -13.75
CA PHE A 323 11.67 13.75 -12.54
C PHE A 323 11.41 14.76 -11.43
N ILE A 324 10.38 14.49 -10.63
CA ILE A 324 10.00 15.23 -9.43
C ILE A 324 9.98 14.24 -8.26
N GLU A 325 10.83 14.46 -7.28
CA GLU A 325 10.95 13.64 -6.07
C GLU A 325 10.18 14.28 -4.90
N ASN A 326 9.81 13.46 -3.91
CA ASN A 326 9.21 13.92 -2.65
C ASN A 326 7.91 14.72 -2.84
N LYS A 327 7.19 14.51 -3.95
CA LYS A 327 5.88 15.12 -4.20
C LYS A 327 4.84 14.42 -3.32
N LYS A 328 4.61 14.94 -2.13
CA LYS A 328 3.65 14.38 -1.16
C LYS A 328 2.22 14.48 -1.67
N PHE A 329 1.42 13.46 -1.39
CA PHE A 329 -0.01 13.51 -1.59
C PHE A 329 -0.65 14.39 -0.52
N LEU A 330 -1.26 15.50 -0.93
CA LEU A 330 -1.91 16.46 -0.04
C LEU A 330 -3.42 16.49 -0.30
N PRO A 331 -4.25 16.83 0.69
CA PRO A 331 -5.66 17.10 0.47
C PRO A 331 -5.86 18.17 -0.60
N TYR A 332 -6.81 17.96 -1.49
CA TYR A 332 -7.16 18.87 -2.57
C TYR A 332 -8.66 18.83 -2.85
N PRO A 333 -9.25 19.83 -3.50
CA PRO A 333 -10.65 19.78 -3.93
C PRO A 333 -10.88 18.63 -4.91
N ILE A 334 -11.90 17.80 -4.66
CA ILE A 334 -12.15 16.57 -5.41
C ILE A 334 -13.48 16.52 -6.14
N ILE A 335 -14.26 17.59 -6.11
CA ILE A 335 -15.52 17.69 -6.85
C ILE A 335 -15.24 18.42 -8.15
N LYS A 336 -15.39 17.76 -9.28
CA LYS A 336 -15.22 18.36 -10.61
C LYS A 336 -16.49 19.09 -11.04
N CYS A 337 -16.42 20.40 -11.22
CA CYS A 337 -17.52 21.24 -11.68
C CYS A 337 -17.25 21.66 -13.14
N ASN A 338 -17.93 21.02 -14.10
CA ASN A 338 -17.73 21.27 -15.53
C ASN A 338 -19.00 21.77 -16.20
N ILE A 339 -18.86 22.41 -17.35
CA ILE A 339 -19.94 22.86 -18.20
C ILE A 339 -20.03 21.96 -19.43
N ASN A 340 -21.17 21.29 -19.62
CA ASN A 340 -21.37 20.45 -20.77
C ASN A 340 -21.34 21.30 -22.06
N LYS A 341 -20.41 21.00 -22.95
CA LYS A 341 -20.19 21.79 -24.18
C LYS A 341 -21.40 21.83 -25.12
N SER A 342 -22.24 20.79 -25.13
CA SER A 342 -23.41 20.69 -26.01
C SER A 342 -24.67 21.30 -25.40
N THR A 343 -24.90 21.10 -24.09
CA THR A 343 -26.16 21.57 -23.45
C THR A 343 -25.96 22.86 -22.61
N GLN A 344 -24.70 23.29 -22.38
CA GLN A 344 -24.35 24.42 -21.54
C GLN A 344 -24.80 24.24 -20.07
N GLU A 345 -25.11 23.01 -19.68
CA GLU A 345 -25.50 22.71 -18.32
C GLU A 345 -24.25 22.66 -17.38
N LYS A 346 -24.37 23.30 -16.22
CA LYS A 346 -23.40 23.23 -15.13
C LYS A 346 -23.58 21.94 -14.33
N ILE A 347 -22.59 21.06 -14.36
CA ILE A 347 -22.67 19.70 -13.78
C ILE A 347 -21.49 19.48 -12.84
N TYR A 348 -21.74 18.96 -11.62
CA TYR A 348 -20.67 18.49 -10.77
C TYR A 348 -20.60 16.97 -10.71
N HIS A 349 -19.37 16.44 -10.67
CA HIS A 349 -19.06 15.03 -10.59
C HIS A 349 -18.32 14.72 -9.29
N LEU A 350 -18.70 13.63 -8.64
CA LEU A 350 -18.02 13.10 -7.46
C LEU A 350 -17.03 12.01 -7.85
N PRO A 351 -15.96 11.75 -7.08
CA PRO A 351 -14.87 10.82 -7.44
C PRO A 351 -15.30 9.38 -7.73
N PHE A 352 -16.47 8.97 -7.26
CA PHE A 352 -17.06 7.66 -7.50
C PHE A 352 -18.04 7.62 -8.69
N ASP A 353 -18.15 8.70 -9.45
CA ASP A 353 -19.01 8.73 -10.64
C ASP A 353 -18.29 8.14 -11.85
N GLN A 354 -19.05 7.47 -12.69
CA GLN A 354 -18.53 6.80 -13.88
C GLN A 354 -17.76 7.74 -14.83
N GLN A 355 -18.19 9.01 -14.93
CA GLN A 355 -17.60 9.98 -15.84
C GLN A 355 -16.55 10.88 -15.18
N TYR A 356 -16.25 10.69 -13.90
CA TYR A 356 -15.35 11.57 -13.15
C TYR A 356 -13.98 11.72 -13.81
N ASP A 357 -13.32 10.60 -14.13
CA ASP A 357 -11.97 10.60 -14.69
C ASP A 357 -11.94 10.97 -16.18
N ALA A 358 -13.10 10.90 -16.87
CA ALA A 358 -13.25 11.38 -18.23
C ALA A 358 -13.61 12.87 -18.30
N THR A 359 -14.09 13.45 -17.18
CA THR A 359 -14.47 14.87 -17.10
C THR A 359 -13.24 15.74 -16.97
N LYS A 360 -13.07 16.67 -17.89
CA LYS A 360 -11.98 17.66 -17.90
C LYS A 360 -12.46 18.99 -17.34
N ILE A 361 -11.58 19.70 -16.64
CA ILE A 361 -11.80 21.04 -16.13
C ILE A 361 -10.87 21.97 -16.93
N SER A 362 -11.41 22.73 -17.85
CA SER A 362 -10.64 23.56 -18.79
C SER A 362 -11.26 24.92 -19.09
N GLY A 363 -12.52 25.11 -18.73
CA GLY A 363 -13.22 26.37 -18.98
C GLY A 363 -13.02 27.40 -17.87
N PRO A 364 -13.19 28.71 -18.15
CA PRO A 364 -12.98 29.78 -17.17
C PRO A 364 -13.97 29.76 -15.99
N GLU A 365 -15.13 29.13 -16.17
CA GLU A 365 -16.14 28.96 -15.10
C GLU A 365 -16.14 27.54 -14.52
N GLU A 366 -15.27 26.68 -15.01
CA GLU A 366 -15.11 25.33 -14.52
C GLU A 366 -14.07 25.30 -13.40
N PHE A 367 -14.31 24.53 -12.35
CA PHE A 367 -13.41 24.48 -11.20
C PHE A 367 -13.56 23.21 -10.38
N TYR A 368 -12.67 23.05 -9.42
CA TYR A 368 -12.76 22.01 -8.42
C TYR A 368 -13.34 22.56 -7.13
N ALA A 369 -14.44 22.02 -6.65
CA ALA A 369 -15.08 22.38 -5.39
C ALA A 369 -14.61 21.47 -4.22
N LEU A 370 -14.54 22.04 -3.02
CA LEU A 370 -14.25 21.31 -1.79
C LEU A 370 -15.49 20.61 -1.23
N THR A 371 -16.65 21.22 -1.38
CA THR A 371 -17.92 20.73 -0.85
C THR A 371 -19.01 20.71 -1.90
N VAL A 372 -20.02 19.86 -1.68
CA VAL A 372 -21.22 19.83 -2.53
C VAL A 372 -21.97 21.15 -2.47
N VAL A 373 -22.03 21.78 -1.28
CA VAL A 373 -22.65 23.11 -1.11
C VAL A 373 -21.96 24.15 -2.00
N GLU A 374 -20.64 24.18 -2.06
CA GLU A 374 -19.87 25.11 -2.90
C GLU A 374 -20.23 24.93 -4.39
N ALA A 375 -20.31 23.68 -4.87
CA ALA A 375 -20.69 23.39 -6.24
C ALA A 375 -22.14 23.85 -6.55
N GLU A 376 -23.09 23.58 -5.65
CA GLU A 376 -24.49 23.92 -5.84
C GLU A 376 -24.75 25.44 -5.75
N VAL A 377 -24.06 26.15 -4.84
CA VAL A 377 -24.12 27.61 -4.76
C VAL A 377 -23.59 28.28 -6.03
N ALA A 378 -22.58 27.65 -6.68
CA ALA A 378 -22.07 28.12 -7.97
C ALA A 378 -22.99 27.73 -9.16
N GLY A 379 -24.15 27.11 -8.88
CA GLY A 379 -25.18 26.76 -9.86
C GLY A 379 -24.95 25.42 -10.57
N PHE A 380 -24.07 24.57 -10.06
CA PHE A 380 -23.83 23.24 -10.62
C PHE A 380 -24.81 22.22 -10.01
N ARG A 381 -25.41 21.39 -10.85
CA ARG A 381 -26.24 20.28 -10.41
C ARG A 381 -25.46 18.96 -10.41
N ARG A 382 -25.94 17.99 -9.66
CA ARG A 382 -25.40 16.64 -9.64
C ARG A 382 -25.42 15.99 -11.03
N ALA A 383 -24.33 15.31 -11.40
CA ALA A 383 -24.29 14.47 -12.58
C ALA A 383 -25.37 13.37 -12.50
N LYS A 384 -26.16 13.21 -13.55
CA LYS A 384 -27.09 12.08 -13.69
C LYS A 384 -26.45 11.02 -14.57
N LYS A 385 -26.72 9.74 -14.28
CA LYS A 385 -26.30 8.66 -15.18
C LYS A 385 -26.92 8.86 -16.55
N HIS A 386 -26.11 8.89 -17.59
CA HIS A 386 -26.59 8.77 -18.96
C HIS A 386 -26.78 7.28 -19.29
N TYR A 387 -27.98 6.91 -19.65
CA TYR A 387 -28.25 5.65 -20.31
C TYR A 387 -27.90 5.84 -21.79
N PHE A 388 -26.90 5.13 -22.29
CA PHE A 388 -26.78 4.96 -23.74
C PHE A 388 -27.91 4.01 -24.17
N ASN A 389 -28.88 4.50 -24.89
CA ASN A 389 -29.84 3.70 -25.65
C ASN A 389 -29.14 3.10 -26.86
#